data_06d8a97abd829abac5ff27c68583ce4c
#
_entry.id   06d8a97abd829abac5ff27c68583ce4c
#
_cell.length_a   1.000
_cell.length_b   1.000
_cell.length_c   1.000
_cell.angle_alpha   90.00
_cell.angle_beta   90.00
_cell.angle_gamma   90.00
#
_symmetry.space_group_name_H-M   'P 1'
#
loop_
_entity.id
_entity.type
_entity.pdbx_description
1 polymer ?
#
loop_
_entity_poly.entity_id
_entity_poly.type
_entity_poly.pdbx_seq_one_letter_code
_entity_poly.pdbx_strand_id
1 'polypeptide(L)'
;MAYSEVPADLERTKWDSSYWQEYVNMSGYAAYMSASPNALIQTNRDLIDGGKDIVMSLVGSLKGKGVGAGLLTGAEERLGFYPFRTRPVWRRNAVVVKKSMIQKSVVDILKANKDSLKIWSSDDMRDRITDALSVVAFDDARYDEDNGDQTGVPYAEATATQRNNWLTDNAIRALFGNSEANLVPGNTASSLANVDNVNDNWGATVISVAKGMARKRDRVTGRRAIRPYRSDRDGREWFVLFVPTQAFNKIKADPDIKAFNKDSIDRSVESNPYFQGGDLIWDLSLIHI
;
A
#
# COMPACT_ATOMS: atom_id res chain seq x y z
N MET A 1 14.29 37.21 -38.42
CA MET A 1 14.98 36.84 -37.17
C MET A 1 14.43 35.48 -36.75
N ALA A 2 15.28 34.45 -36.80
CA ALA A 2 14.90 33.13 -36.34
C ALA A 2 15.02 33.13 -34.82
N TYR A 3 13.93 32.92 -34.10
CA TYR A 3 13.97 32.67 -32.68
C TYR A 3 14.54 31.28 -32.45
N SER A 4 15.51 31.16 -31.53
CA SER A 4 16.00 29.86 -31.13
C SER A 4 14.86 29.16 -30.36
N GLU A 5 14.28 28.16 -30.98
CA GLU A 5 13.35 27.26 -30.27
C GLU A 5 14.15 26.39 -29.29
N VAL A 6 13.79 26.46 -28.03
CA VAL A 6 14.32 25.53 -27.03
C VAL A 6 13.82 24.13 -27.41
N PRO A 7 14.69 23.11 -27.52
CA PRO A 7 14.25 21.76 -27.81
C PRO A 7 13.17 21.31 -26.81
N ALA A 8 12.09 20.77 -27.34
CA ALA A 8 10.93 20.35 -26.54
C ALA A 8 11.26 19.37 -25.39
N ASP A 9 12.37 18.65 -25.52
CA ASP A 9 12.86 17.69 -24.53
C ASP A 9 13.46 18.37 -23.29
N LEU A 10 14.02 19.57 -23.41
CA LEU A 10 14.54 20.34 -22.26
C LEU A 10 13.41 21.01 -21.46
N GLU A 11 12.33 21.42 -22.11
CA GLU A 11 11.14 21.94 -21.41
C GLU A 11 10.38 20.84 -20.70
N ARG A 12 10.27 19.65 -21.31
CA ARG A 12 9.62 18.48 -20.72
C ARG A 12 10.31 18.03 -19.44
N THR A 13 11.64 18.01 -19.39
CA THR A 13 12.38 17.52 -18.21
C THR A 13 12.15 18.40 -16.99
N LYS A 14 12.13 19.73 -17.14
CA LYS A 14 11.84 20.66 -16.04
C LYS A 14 10.38 20.60 -15.57
N TRP A 15 9.45 20.45 -16.49
CA TRP A 15 8.03 20.31 -16.19
C TRP A 15 7.75 19.01 -15.43
N ASP A 16 8.29 17.89 -15.90
CA ASP A 16 8.08 16.58 -15.29
C ASP A 16 8.64 16.51 -13.87
N SER A 17 9.78 17.10 -13.59
CA SER A 17 10.36 17.10 -12.24
C SER A 17 9.55 17.96 -11.23
N SER A 18 9.12 19.14 -11.65
CA SER A 18 8.28 20.03 -10.84
C SER A 18 6.89 19.43 -10.60
N TYR A 19 6.29 18.85 -11.63
CA TYR A 19 5.00 18.19 -11.56
C TYR A 19 5.03 16.95 -10.64
N TRP A 20 6.05 16.12 -10.75
CA TRP A 20 6.23 14.92 -9.95
C TRP A 20 6.36 15.23 -8.46
N GLN A 21 7.07 16.27 -8.10
CA GLN A 21 7.25 16.68 -6.71
C GLN A 21 5.94 17.14 -6.05
N GLU A 22 5.15 17.95 -6.75
CA GLU A 22 3.84 18.39 -6.28
C GLU A 22 2.85 17.21 -6.14
N TYR A 23 2.93 16.26 -7.04
CA TYR A 23 2.11 15.07 -7.07
C TYR A 23 2.30 14.16 -5.87
N VAL A 24 3.54 13.81 -5.52
CA VAL A 24 3.83 12.95 -4.36
C VAL A 24 3.35 13.61 -3.06
N ASN A 25 3.46 14.92 -2.94
CA ASN A 25 3.02 15.66 -1.76
C ASN A 25 1.48 15.72 -1.60
N MET A 26 0.73 15.56 -2.68
CA MET A 26 -0.74 15.56 -2.64
C MET A 26 -1.34 14.17 -2.38
N SER A 27 -0.58 13.10 -2.53
CA SER A 27 -1.05 11.74 -2.26
C SER A 27 -1.21 11.46 -0.77
N GLY A 28 -2.33 10.87 -0.36
CA GLY A 28 -2.56 10.41 1.01
C GLY A 28 -1.52 9.40 1.51
N TYR A 29 -0.84 8.69 0.60
CA TYR A 29 0.24 7.76 0.92
C TYR A 29 1.63 8.41 1.00
N ALA A 30 1.74 9.71 0.71
CA ALA A 30 3.03 10.41 0.64
C ALA A 30 3.86 10.30 1.92
N ALA A 31 3.21 10.29 3.08
CA ALA A 31 3.87 10.13 4.38
C ALA A 31 4.57 8.77 4.56
N TYR A 32 4.14 7.74 3.82
CA TYR A 32 4.67 6.37 3.89
C TYR A 32 5.58 6.02 2.72
N MET A 33 5.77 6.95 1.79
CA MET A 33 6.60 6.80 0.59
C MET A 33 7.99 7.35 0.81
N SER A 34 9.02 6.54 0.57
CA SER A 34 10.41 6.97 0.65
C SER A 34 11.32 6.08 -0.21
N ALA A 35 12.49 6.59 -0.57
CA ALA A 35 13.56 5.80 -1.20
C ALA A 35 14.31 4.90 -0.19
N SER A 36 14.03 5.03 1.12
CA SER A 36 14.66 4.23 2.17
C SER A 36 14.25 2.75 2.07
N PRO A 37 15.16 1.80 2.32
CA PRO A 37 14.84 0.36 2.40
C PRO A 37 13.81 0.01 3.49
N ASN A 38 13.61 0.88 4.46
CA ASN A 38 12.66 0.71 5.56
C ASN A 38 11.30 1.36 5.30
N ALA A 39 11.11 2.04 4.16
CA ALA A 39 9.83 2.63 3.80
C ALA A 39 8.76 1.55 3.58
N LEU A 40 7.51 1.89 3.93
CA LEU A 40 6.35 1.03 3.64
C LEU A 40 6.11 0.92 2.14
N ILE A 41 6.19 2.05 1.45
CA ILE A 41 6.08 2.15 -0.01
C ILE A 41 7.42 2.68 -0.51
N GLN A 42 8.18 1.83 -1.18
CA GLN A 42 9.47 2.22 -1.73
C GLN A 42 9.29 2.93 -3.07
N THR A 43 9.94 4.09 -3.20
CA THR A 43 10.03 4.81 -4.46
C THR A 43 11.38 4.52 -5.10
N ASN A 44 11.36 3.92 -6.29
CA ASN A 44 12.55 3.67 -7.09
C ASN A 44 12.55 4.57 -8.33
N ARG A 45 13.69 5.21 -8.61
CA ARG A 45 13.87 6.12 -9.74
C ARG A 45 14.91 5.62 -10.73
N ASP A 46 15.39 4.38 -10.61
CA ASP A 46 16.47 3.85 -11.43
C ASP A 46 16.11 3.79 -12.93
N LEU A 47 14.81 3.78 -13.28
CA LEU A 47 14.36 3.78 -14.66
C LEU A 47 14.25 5.17 -15.31
N ILE A 48 14.58 6.25 -14.61
CA ILE A 48 14.59 7.61 -15.19
C ILE A 48 15.62 7.69 -16.34
N ASP A 49 16.74 7.01 -16.20
CA ASP A 49 17.81 6.97 -17.19
C ASP A 49 17.60 5.93 -18.30
N GLY A 50 16.47 5.22 -18.28
CA GLY A 50 16.08 4.19 -19.25
C GLY A 50 16.06 2.78 -18.63
N GLY A 51 15.37 1.89 -19.30
CA GLY A 51 15.19 0.48 -18.89
C GLY A 51 13.75 0.03 -19.05
N LYS A 52 13.55 -1.26 -19.24
CA LYS A 52 12.22 -1.85 -19.42
C LYS A 52 11.66 -2.38 -18.11
N ASP A 53 12.48 -3.04 -17.32
CA ASP A 53 12.08 -3.76 -16.12
C ASP A 53 13.08 -3.49 -15.00
N ILE A 54 12.60 -3.49 -13.76
CA ILE A 54 13.44 -3.54 -12.56
C ILE A 54 13.33 -4.95 -11.97
N VAL A 55 14.46 -5.59 -11.75
CA VAL A 55 14.50 -6.90 -11.07
C VAL A 55 15.16 -6.72 -9.71
N MET A 56 14.37 -6.95 -8.68
CA MET A 56 14.85 -6.94 -7.29
C MET A 56 15.09 -8.37 -6.82
N SER A 57 16.25 -8.62 -6.21
CA SER A 57 16.58 -9.92 -5.65
C SER A 57 16.06 -10.00 -4.22
N LEU A 58 15.12 -10.90 -3.99
CA LEU A 58 14.63 -11.24 -2.66
C LEU A 58 15.48 -12.38 -2.10
N VAL A 59 16.07 -12.17 -0.94
CA VAL A 59 16.88 -13.19 -0.27
C VAL A 59 16.01 -13.88 0.78
N GLY A 60 15.86 -15.19 0.61
CA GLY A 60 15.17 -16.04 1.56
C GLY A 60 15.91 -16.11 2.90
N SER A 61 15.22 -16.58 3.90
CA SER A 61 15.82 -16.74 5.23
C SER A 61 16.05 -18.20 5.55
N LEU A 62 17.06 -18.46 6.34
CA LEU A 62 17.33 -19.78 6.87
C LEU A 62 16.17 -20.25 7.77
N LYS A 63 15.75 -21.51 7.62
CA LYS A 63 14.60 -22.11 8.31
C LYS A 63 15.02 -23.15 9.33
N GLY A 64 16.24 -23.70 9.17
CA GLY A 64 16.79 -24.76 9.98
C GLY A 64 16.95 -24.39 11.45
N LYS A 65 16.98 -25.39 12.30
CA LYS A 65 17.21 -25.23 13.76
C LYS A 65 18.69 -25.01 14.09
N GLY A 66 19.59 -25.21 13.12
CA GLY A 66 21.02 -25.33 13.37
C GLY A 66 21.38 -26.63 14.09
N VAL A 67 22.65 -26.91 14.23
CA VAL A 67 23.20 -28.03 15.01
C VAL A 67 23.96 -27.48 16.23
N GLY A 68 23.89 -28.23 17.34
CA GLY A 68 24.66 -27.92 18.52
C GLY A 68 26.15 -28.31 18.38
N ALA A 69 26.66 -29.18 19.26
CA ALA A 69 28.03 -29.68 19.21
C ALA A 69 28.29 -30.74 18.12
N GLY A 70 27.28 -31.08 17.30
CA GLY A 70 27.40 -32.07 16.19
C GLY A 70 28.10 -31.48 14.97
N LEU A 71 28.49 -32.40 14.05
CA LEU A 71 29.08 -32.02 12.76
C LEU A 71 28.12 -31.15 11.94
N LEU A 72 28.62 -30.07 11.39
CA LEU A 72 27.86 -29.18 10.52
C LEU A 72 27.68 -29.75 9.09
N THR A 73 28.61 -30.63 8.69
CA THR A 73 28.61 -31.27 7.36
C THR A 73 27.34 -32.12 7.15
N GLY A 74 26.54 -31.78 6.15
CA GLY A 74 25.25 -32.41 5.85
C GLY A 74 24.05 -31.79 6.53
N ALA A 75 24.26 -30.73 7.35
CA ALA A 75 23.20 -29.93 7.98
C ALA A 75 23.15 -28.48 7.44
N GLU A 76 23.89 -28.25 6.35
CA GLU A 76 23.92 -26.94 5.71
C GLU A 76 22.57 -26.64 5.04
N GLU A 77 22.11 -25.42 5.22
CA GLU A 77 20.89 -24.92 4.60
C GLU A 77 21.22 -24.01 3.43
N ARG A 78 20.54 -24.20 2.30
CA ARG A 78 20.71 -23.35 1.13
C ARG A 78 19.88 -22.09 1.28
N LEU A 79 20.50 -20.95 1.01
CA LEU A 79 19.82 -19.67 0.93
C LEU A 79 19.02 -19.59 -0.39
N GLY A 80 17.71 -19.35 -0.31
CA GLY A 80 16.87 -19.14 -1.49
C GLY A 80 17.01 -17.72 -2.00
N PHE A 81 17.19 -17.58 -3.31
CA PHE A 81 17.13 -16.29 -4.00
C PHE A 81 15.92 -16.27 -4.92
N TYR A 82 15.09 -15.25 -4.81
CA TYR A 82 13.88 -15.09 -5.61
C TYR A 82 13.93 -13.75 -6.35
N PRO A 83 13.92 -13.76 -7.69
CA PRO A 83 13.82 -12.51 -8.44
C PRO A 83 12.37 -11.99 -8.36
N PHE A 84 12.22 -10.73 -8.00
CA PHE A 84 10.97 -10.01 -8.10
C PHE A 84 11.09 -8.99 -9.23
N ARG A 85 10.35 -9.20 -10.31
CA ARG A 85 10.36 -8.33 -11.49
C ARG A 85 9.19 -7.37 -11.44
N THR A 86 9.48 -6.08 -11.59
CA THR A 86 8.48 -5.03 -11.71
C THR A 86 8.62 -4.36 -13.06
N ARG A 87 7.51 -4.24 -13.79
CA ARG A 87 7.40 -3.51 -15.04
C ARG A 87 6.66 -2.21 -14.78
N PRO A 88 7.27 -1.05 -15.04
CA PRO A 88 6.54 0.21 -14.98
C PRO A 88 5.62 0.33 -16.20
N VAL A 89 4.51 1.01 -16.01
CA VAL A 89 3.61 1.40 -17.09
C VAL A 89 3.47 2.91 -17.10
N TRP A 90 3.39 3.49 -18.29
CA TRP A 90 3.18 4.91 -18.45
C TRP A 90 1.73 5.27 -18.16
N ARG A 91 1.55 6.38 -17.43
CA ARG A 91 0.24 6.98 -17.23
C ARG A 91 0.27 8.42 -17.72
N ARG A 92 -0.64 8.74 -18.62
CA ARG A 92 -0.71 10.05 -19.25
C ARG A 92 -2.16 10.49 -19.29
N ASN A 93 -2.39 11.77 -19.06
CA ASN A 93 -3.65 12.42 -19.33
C ASN A 93 -3.37 13.80 -19.92
N ALA A 94 -4.25 14.26 -20.77
CA ALA A 94 -4.09 15.55 -21.44
C ALA A 94 -5.42 16.28 -21.56
N VAL A 95 -5.39 17.59 -21.35
CA VAL A 95 -6.54 18.46 -21.59
C VAL A 95 -6.26 19.32 -22.81
N VAL A 96 -7.15 19.24 -23.79
CA VAL A 96 -7.03 20.01 -25.04
C VAL A 96 -7.82 21.30 -24.90
N VAL A 97 -7.19 22.45 -25.14
CA VAL A 97 -7.82 23.76 -25.13
C VAL A 97 -7.62 24.46 -26.47
N LYS A 98 -8.71 24.96 -27.04
CA LYS A 98 -8.62 25.78 -28.26
C LYS A 98 -8.11 27.17 -27.90
N LYS A 99 -7.15 27.69 -28.68
CA LYS A 99 -6.58 29.05 -28.48
C LYS A 99 -7.65 30.14 -28.42
N SER A 100 -8.71 30.03 -29.23
CA SER A 100 -9.83 30.96 -29.21
C SER A 100 -10.63 30.95 -27.88
N MET A 101 -10.65 29.87 -27.16
CA MET A 101 -11.29 29.79 -25.83
C MET A 101 -10.46 30.49 -24.77
N ILE A 102 -9.14 30.38 -24.84
CA ILE A 102 -8.23 31.07 -23.91
C ILE A 102 -8.42 32.60 -24.04
N GLN A 103 -8.56 33.09 -25.27
CA GLN A 103 -8.72 34.53 -25.53
C GLN A 103 -10.09 35.09 -25.10
N LYS A 104 -11.13 34.25 -25.06
CA LYS A 104 -12.50 34.64 -24.73
C LYS A 104 -12.89 34.42 -23.27
N SER A 105 -12.06 33.68 -22.54
CA SER A 105 -12.35 33.32 -21.16
C SER A 105 -11.88 34.39 -20.19
N VAL A 106 -12.71 34.71 -19.22
CA VAL A 106 -12.37 35.56 -18.07
C VAL A 106 -11.54 34.77 -17.05
N VAL A 107 -11.63 33.43 -17.08
CA VAL A 107 -10.91 32.53 -16.17
C VAL A 107 -9.63 32.05 -16.86
N ASP A 108 -8.55 31.94 -16.11
CA ASP A 108 -7.32 31.32 -16.59
C ASP A 108 -7.53 29.79 -16.78
N ILE A 109 -7.95 29.43 -17.99
CA ILE A 109 -8.25 28.06 -18.37
C ILE A 109 -6.99 27.17 -18.25
N LEU A 110 -5.80 27.71 -18.54
CA LEU A 110 -4.56 26.94 -18.46
C LEU A 110 -4.24 26.55 -17.02
N LYS A 111 -4.42 27.48 -16.07
CA LYS A 111 -4.23 27.21 -14.67
C LYS A 111 -5.26 26.19 -14.15
N ALA A 112 -6.55 26.38 -14.49
CA ALA A 112 -7.62 25.46 -14.10
C ALA A 112 -7.36 24.03 -14.61
N ASN A 113 -6.89 23.89 -15.86
CA ASN A 113 -6.55 22.60 -16.42
C ASN A 113 -5.34 21.95 -15.77
N LYS A 114 -4.31 22.75 -15.42
CA LYS A 114 -3.16 22.26 -14.67
C LYS A 114 -3.61 21.72 -13.29
N ASP A 115 -4.46 22.43 -12.58
CA ASP A 115 -4.96 22.02 -11.27
C ASP A 115 -5.85 20.75 -11.39
N SER A 116 -6.69 20.65 -12.42
CA SER A 116 -7.43 19.43 -12.72
C SER A 116 -6.53 18.22 -13.01
N LEU A 117 -5.45 18.38 -13.78
CA LEU A 117 -4.50 17.32 -14.05
C LEU A 117 -3.73 16.90 -12.80
N LYS A 118 -3.43 17.81 -11.88
CA LYS A 118 -2.82 17.48 -10.59
C LYS A 118 -3.75 16.64 -9.74
N ILE A 119 -5.02 17.01 -9.63
CA ILE A 119 -6.03 16.25 -8.88
C ILE A 119 -6.16 14.85 -9.48
N TRP A 120 -6.33 14.76 -10.81
CA TRP A 120 -6.43 13.47 -11.50
C TRP A 120 -5.24 12.57 -11.22
N SER A 121 -4.01 13.09 -11.28
CA SER A 121 -2.82 12.26 -11.08
C SER A 121 -2.64 11.83 -9.61
N SER A 122 -3.08 12.66 -8.66
CA SER A 122 -3.10 12.28 -7.24
C SER A 122 -4.10 11.15 -6.99
N ASP A 123 -5.28 11.23 -7.61
CA ASP A 123 -6.32 10.20 -7.50
C ASP A 123 -5.89 8.90 -8.18
N ASP A 124 -5.32 8.97 -9.41
CA ASP A 124 -4.81 7.77 -10.12
C ASP A 124 -3.71 7.05 -9.32
N MET A 125 -2.81 7.81 -8.67
CA MET A 125 -1.78 7.20 -7.81
C MET A 125 -2.38 6.53 -6.58
N ARG A 126 -3.30 7.21 -5.89
CA ARG A 126 -3.97 6.65 -4.73
C ARG A 126 -4.69 5.36 -5.08
N ASP A 127 -5.44 5.36 -6.17
CA ASP A 127 -6.25 4.23 -6.61
C ASP A 127 -5.32 3.05 -6.97
N ARG A 128 -4.23 3.30 -7.68
CA ARG A 128 -3.24 2.26 -8.02
C ARG A 128 -2.50 1.69 -6.82
N ILE A 129 -2.16 2.51 -5.84
CA ILE A 129 -1.58 1.99 -4.59
C ILE A 129 -2.60 1.13 -3.86
N THR A 130 -3.85 1.55 -3.81
CA THR A 130 -4.94 0.79 -3.19
C THR A 130 -5.15 -0.55 -3.92
N ASP A 131 -5.17 -0.53 -5.25
CA ASP A 131 -5.27 -1.75 -6.06
C ASP A 131 -4.08 -2.68 -5.82
N ALA A 132 -2.86 -2.13 -5.79
CA ALA A 132 -1.65 -2.90 -5.52
C ALA A 132 -1.65 -3.56 -4.13
N LEU A 133 -2.20 -2.89 -3.12
CA LEU A 133 -2.37 -3.45 -1.77
C LEU A 133 -3.40 -4.57 -1.73
N SER A 134 -4.36 -4.58 -2.66
CA SER A 134 -5.42 -5.58 -2.74
C SER A 134 -5.17 -6.71 -3.75
N VAL A 135 -4.01 -6.76 -4.40
CA VAL A 135 -3.66 -7.80 -5.39
C VAL A 135 -3.66 -9.18 -4.76
N VAL A 136 -4.40 -10.09 -5.38
CA VAL A 136 -4.51 -11.51 -4.97
C VAL A 136 -4.01 -12.49 -6.02
N ALA A 137 -3.80 -12.03 -7.26
CA ALA A 137 -3.28 -12.85 -8.34
C ALA A 137 -2.47 -11.99 -9.32
N PHE A 138 -1.69 -12.64 -10.16
CA PHE A 138 -1.00 -12.01 -11.28
C PHE A 138 -1.46 -12.68 -12.57
N ASP A 139 -1.76 -11.88 -13.57
CA ASP A 139 -2.18 -12.32 -14.89
C ASP A 139 -1.41 -11.51 -15.94
N ASP A 140 -0.47 -12.18 -16.62
CA ASP A 140 0.36 -11.53 -17.65
C ASP A 140 -0.46 -11.07 -18.86
N ALA A 141 -1.63 -11.65 -19.10
CA ALA A 141 -2.52 -11.24 -20.20
C ALA A 141 -3.17 -9.87 -19.96
N ARG A 142 -3.20 -9.39 -18.71
CA ARG A 142 -3.69 -8.05 -18.36
C ARG A 142 -2.70 -6.93 -18.64
N TYR A 143 -1.42 -7.28 -18.80
CA TYR A 143 -0.41 -6.26 -19.04
C TYR A 143 -0.63 -5.59 -20.40
N ASP A 144 -0.95 -4.31 -20.35
CA ASP A 144 -1.13 -3.46 -21.53
C ASP A 144 -0.41 -2.12 -21.31
N GLU A 145 0.70 -1.93 -22.03
CA GLU A 145 1.51 -0.73 -21.90
C GLU A 145 0.79 0.50 -22.46
N ASP A 146 -0.04 0.31 -23.51
CA ASP A 146 -0.74 1.41 -24.18
C ASP A 146 -1.87 1.96 -23.30
N ASN A 147 -2.61 1.08 -22.61
CA ASN A 147 -3.66 1.45 -21.68
C ASN A 147 -3.13 1.67 -20.24
N GLY A 148 -1.90 1.32 -19.98
CA GLY A 148 -1.27 1.45 -18.68
C GLY A 148 -1.78 0.43 -17.66
N ASP A 149 -2.16 -0.77 -18.13
CA ASP A 149 -2.67 -1.84 -17.28
C ASP A 149 -1.53 -2.74 -16.79
N GLN A 150 -1.64 -3.18 -15.54
CA GLN A 150 -0.66 -4.00 -14.85
C GLN A 150 -1.11 -5.45 -14.73
N THR A 151 -0.14 -6.34 -14.47
CA THR A 151 -0.41 -7.78 -14.28
C THR A 151 -1.16 -8.12 -13.00
N GLY A 152 -1.17 -7.22 -12.00
CA GLY A 152 -1.82 -7.45 -10.73
C GLY A 152 -3.35 -7.47 -10.85
N VAL A 153 -3.99 -8.48 -10.26
CA VAL A 153 -5.45 -8.60 -10.21
C VAL A 153 -5.91 -8.25 -8.79
N PRO A 154 -6.59 -7.09 -8.60
CA PRO A 154 -7.14 -6.72 -7.30
C PRO A 154 -8.20 -7.72 -6.83
N TYR A 155 -8.39 -7.84 -5.53
CA TYR A 155 -9.39 -8.76 -4.94
C TYR A 155 -10.80 -8.56 -5.51
N ALA A 156 -11.19 -7.31 -5.78
CA ALA A 156 -12.51 -6.99 -6.32
C ALA A 156 -12.75 -7.58 -7.72
N GLU A 157 -11.72 -7.60 -8.56
CA GLU A 157 -11.76 -8.07 -9.95
C GLU A 157 -11.40 -9.55 -10.10
N ALA A 158 -10.82 -10.15 -9.07
CA ALA A 158 -10.36 -11.53 -9.10
C ALA A 158 -11.52 -12.51 -9.24
N THR A 159 -11.27 -13.59 -9.97
CA THR A 159 -12.21 -14.72 -10.06
C THR A 159 -12.28 -15.48 -8.73
N ALA A 160 -13.34 -16.24 -8.51
CA ALA A 160 -13.49 -17.09 -7.32
C ALA A 160 -12.29 -18.05 -7.14
N THR A 161 -11.79 -18.62 -8.23
CA THR A 161 -10.63 -19.51 -8.21
C THR A 161 -9.36 -18.78 -7.77
N GLN A 162 -9.11 -17.58 -8.28
CA GLN A 162 -7.95 -16.77 -7.89
C GLN A 162 -8.00 -16.38 -6.40
N ARG A 163 -9.17 -15.94 -5.91
CA ARG A 163 -9.38 -15.65 -4.49
C ARG A 163 -9.15 -16.87 -3.60
N ASN A 164 -9.66 -18.03 -4.01
CA ASN A 164 -9.50 -19.27 -3.26
C ASN A 164 -8.05 -19.76 -3.22
N ASN A 165 -7.33 -19.67 -4.33
CA ASN A 165 -5.90 -19.99 -4.40
C ASN A 165 -5.09 -19.06 -3.49
N TRP A 166 -5.35 -17.75 -3.57
CA TRP A 166 -4.69 -16.79 -2.70
C TRP A 166 -4.97 -17.09 -1.22
N LEU A 167 -6.21 -17.42 -0.88
CA LEU A 167 -6.59 -17.76 0.49
C LEU A 167 -5.93 -19.05 0.97
N THR A 168 -5.74 -20.06 0.11
CA THR A 168 -4.97 -21.26 0.44
C THR A 168 -3.54 -20.92 0.82
N ASP A 169 -2.90 -20.07 0.02
CA ASP A 169 -1.51 -19.68 0.24
C ASP A 169 -1.33 -18.72 1.40
N ASN A 170 -2.36 -17.95 1.75
CA ASN A 170 -2.30 -16.87 2.74
C ASN A 170 -3.27 -17.04 3.90
N ALA A 171 -3.69 -18.27 4.23
CA ALA A 171 -4.66 -18.53 5.29
C ALA A 171 -4.30 -17.87 6.64
N ILE A 172 -3.01 -17.87 7.00
CA ILE A 172 -2.54 -17.25 8.25
C ILE A 172 -2.47 -15.70 8.20
N ARG A 173 -2.82 -15.09 7.08
CA ARG A 173 -2.75 -13.62 6.82
C ARG A 173 -4.09 -13.03 6.43
N ALA A 174 -5.12 -13.85 6.28
CA ALA A 174 -6.45 -13.42 5.94
C ALA A 174 -7.34 -13.47 7.19
N LEU A 175 -8.06 -12.40 7.45
CA LEU A 175 -9.02 -12.29 8.55
C LEU A 175 -10.39 -11.94 7.96
N PHE A 176 -11.39 -12.72 8.33
CA PHE A 176 -12.79 -12.49 7.99
C PHE A 176 -13.56 -12.14 9.26
N GLY A 177 -14.16 -10.95 9.27
CA GLY A 177 -14.78 -10.44 10.47
C GLY A 177 -13.78 -10.17 11.59
N ASN A 178 -14.10 -10.55 12.82
CA ASN A 178 -13.27 -10.31 14.01
C ASN A 178 -12.60 -11.57 14.56
N SER A 179 -12.76 -12.74 13.92
CA SER A 179 -12.29 -14.02 14.41
C SER A 179 -11.53 -14.80 13.33
N GLU A 180 -10.40 -15.42 13.75
CA GLU A 180 -9.68 -16.36 12.90
C GLU A 180 -10.53 -17.62 12.57
N ALA A 181 -11.55 -17.93 13.39
CA ALA A 181 -12.43 -19.08 13.19
C ALA A 181 -13.37 -18.92 11.97
N ASN A 182 -13.61 -17.69 11.51
CA ASN A 182 -14.44 -17.44 10.32
C ASN A 182 -13.76 -17.86 9.02
N LEU A 183 -12.46 -18.07 9.06
CA LEU A 183 -11.68 -18.46 7.89
C LEU A 183 -11.89 -19.94 7.55
N VAL A 184 -12.32 -20.21 6.32
CA VAL A 184 -12.32 -21.54 5.71
C VAL A 184 -11.20 -21.58 4.67
N PRO A 185 -10.11 -22.34 4.91
CA PRO A 185 -8.97 -22.38 4.00
C PRO A 185 -9.38 -22.74 2.57
N GLY A 186 -8.93 -21.96 1.60
CA GLY A 186 -9.21 -22.20 0.19
C GLY A 186 -10.66 -21.95 -0.26
N ASN A 187 -11.53 -21.42 0.61
CA ASN A 187 -12.92 -21.12 0.25
C ASN A 187 -13.34 -19.74 0.76
N THR A 188 -13.20 -18.75 -0.10
CA THR A 188 -13.55 -17.36 0.20
C THR A 188 -15.06 -17.17 0.44
N ALA A 189 -15.90 -17.84 -0.35
CA ALA A 189 -17.35 -17.70 -0.21
C ALA A 189 -17.85 -18.23 1.14
N SER A 190 -17.36 -19.40 1.58
CA SER A 190 -17.68 -19.94 2.90
C SER A 190 -17.12 -19.08 4.04
N SER A 191 -15.93 -18.53 3.87
CA SER A 191 -15.35 -17.61 4.86
C SER A 191 -16.19 -16.34 5.01
N LEU A 192 -16.70 -15.79 3.90
CA LEU A 192 -17.59 -14.63 3.93
C LEU A 192 -18.96 -14.96 4.54
N ALA A 193 -19.48 -16.18 4.31
CA ALA A 193 -20.75 -16.62 4.88
C ALA A 193 -20.69 -16.78 6.43
N ASN A 194 -19.51 -16.99 7.00
CA ASN A 194 -19.32 -17.07 8.43
C ASN A 194 -19.28 -15.69 9.13
N VAL A 195 -19.17 -14.60 8.34
CA VAL A 195 -19.15 -13.25 8.90
C VAL A 195 -20.58 -12.78 9.17
N ASP A 196 -20.87 -12.42 10.39
CA ASP A 196 -22.18 -11.91 10.79
C ASP A 196 -22.13 -10.41 11.16
N ASN A 197 -23.29 -9.78 11.22
CA ASN A 197 -23.43 -8.35 11.53
C ASN A 197 -23.54 -8.05 13.04
N VAL A 198 -23.56 -9.06 13.87
CA VAL A 198 -23.73 -8.94 15.32
C VAL A 198 -22.37 -8.96 16.01
N ASN A 199 -21.56 -9.99 15.70
CA ASN A 199 -20.29 -10.24 16.37
C ASN A 199 -19.08 -9.71 15.58
N ASP A 200 -19.17 -9.67 14.25
CA ASP A 200 -18.04 -9.36 13.36
C ASP A 200 -17.95 -7.86 12.99
N ASN A 201 -18.24 -7.00 13.93
CA ASN A 201 -18.14 -5.56 13.73
C ASN A 201 -16.68 -5.08 13.76
N TRP A 202 -16.36 -4.10 12.92
CA TRP A 202 -15.09 -3.41 12.98
C TRP A 202 -14.92 -2.65 14.31
N GLY A 203 -13.86 -2.96 15.04
CA GLY A 203 -13.55 -2.36 16.32
C GLY A 203 -12.17 -2.73 16.85
N ALA A 204 -11.93 -2.49 18.12
CA ALA A 204 -10.67 -2.78 18.81
C ALA A 204 -10.24 -4.25 18.68
N THR A 205 -11.20 -5.17 18.73
CA THR A 205 -10.95 -6.63 18.63
C THR A 205 -10.32 -6.99 17.28
N VAL A 206 -10.87 -6.48 16.17
CA VAL A 206 -10.33 -6.75 14.82
C VAL A 206 -8.88 -6.31 14.71
N ILE A 207 -8.55 -5.13 15.22
CA ILE A 207 -7.17 -4.59 15.18
C ILE A 207 -6.23 -5.47 16.00
N SER A 208 -6.65 -5.87 17.21
CA SER A 208 -5.84 -6.71 18.08
C SER A 208 -5.62 -8.11 17.50
N VAL A 209 -6.64 -8.73 16.89
CA VAL A 209 -6.53 -10.01 16.19
C VAL A 209 -5.62 -9.88 14.97
N ALA A 210 -5.82 -8.88 14.13
CA ALA A 210 -4.99 -8.63 12.95
C ALA A 210 -3.50 -8.44 13.33
N LYS A 211 -3.22 -7.69 14.39
CA LYS A 211 -1.88 -7.52 14.94
C LYS A 211 -1.31 -8.85 15.45
N GLY A 212 -2.12 -9.65 16.15
CA GLY A 212 -1.73 -11.00 16.59
C GLY A 212 -1.33 -11.86 15.40
N MET A 213 -2.14 -11.88 14.33
CA MET A 213 -1.85 -12.60 13.11
C MET A 213 -0.58 -12.07 12.40
N ALA A 214 -0.37 -10.76 12.37
CA ALA A 214 0.84 -10.17 11.80
C ALA A 214 2.12 -10.65 12.50
N ARG A 215 2.06 -10.87 13.81
CA ARG A 215 3.17 -11.37 14.64
C ARG A 215 3.33 -12.88 14.61
N LYS A 216 2.33 -13.63 14.16
CA LYS A 216 2.42 -15.09 14.07
C LYS A 216 3.53 -15.51 13.10
N ARG A 217 4.36 -16.43 13.57
CA ARG A 217 5.35 -17.13 12.77
C ARG A 217 4.87 -18.56 12.55
N ASP A 218 4.77 -18.97 11.30
CA ASP A 218 4.52 -20.35 10.97
C ASP A 218 5.86 -21.08 10.75
N ARG A 219 6.15 -22.04 11.63
CA ARG A 219 7.37 -22.86 11.55
C ARG A 219 7.27 -23.96 10.49
N VAL A 220 6.05 -24.40 10.18
CA VAL A 220 5.83 -25.49 9.22
C VAL A 220 6.04 -25.02 7.80
N THR A 221 5.36 -23.91 7.43
CA THR A 221 5.52 -23.30 6.10
C THR A 221 6.78 -22.43 6.00
N GLY A 222 7.44 -22.15 7.12
CA GLY A 222 8.59 -21.26 7.21
C GLY A 222 8.23 -19.78 7.03
N ARG A 223 6.96 -19.44 7.08
CA ARG A 223 6.52 -18.03 6.99
C ARG A 223 6.92 -17.26 8.25
N ARG A 224 7.49 -16.08 8.04
CA ARG A 224 7.90 -15.19 9.12
C ARG A 224 6.77 -14.24 9.52
N ALA A 225 6.86 -13.69 10.73
CA ALA A 225 6.06 -12.55 11.14
C ALA A 225 6.23 -11.38 10.16
N ILE A 226 5.20 -10.57 9.99
CA ILE A 226 5.28 -9.33 9.23
C ILE A 226 6.25 -8.41 9.98
N ARG A 227 7.19 -7.83 9.25
CA ARG A 227 8.14 -6.88 9.82
C ARG A 227 7.40 -5.59 10.20
N PRO A 228 7.46 -5.15 11.46
CA PRO A 228 6.88 -3.88 11.85
C PRO A 228 7.64 -2.72 11.21
N TYR A 229 6.96 -1.61 11.01
CA TYR A 229 7.57 -0.34 10.66
C TYR A 229 8.28 0.23 11.90
N ARG A 230 9.52 0.61 11.77
CA ARG A 230 10.27 1.29 12.83
C ARG A 230 10.28 2.77 12.58
N SER A 231 9.81 3.55 13.53
CA SER A 231 10.01 4.98 13.51
C SER A 231 11.46 5.27 13.89
N ASP A 232 12.19 5.98 13.02
CA ASP A 232 13.57 6.41 13.27
C ASP A 232 13.65 7.37 14.47
N ARG A 233 12.53 8.01 14.83
CA ARG A 233 12.46 9.03 15.87
C ARG A 233 12.39 8.45 17.28
N ASP A 234 11.62 7.36 17.46
CA ASP A 234 11.30 6.81 18.78
C ASP A 234 11.81 5.39 18.99
N GLY A 235 12.34 4.74 17.96
CA GLY A 235 12.74 3.33 17.98
C GLY A 235 11.58 2.35 18.21
N ARG A 236 10.34 2.84 18.24
CA ARG A 236 9.14 2.03 18.45
C ARG A 236 8.76 1.28 17.19
N GLU A 237 8.23 0.08 17.37
CA GLU A 237 7.75 -0.76 16.29
C GLU A 237 6.24 -0.55 16.12
N TRP A 238 5.83 -0.14 14.93
CA TRP A 238 4.45 0.14 14.58
C TRP A 238 3.95 -0.78 13.47
N PHE A 239 2.68 -1.14 13.51
CA PHE A 239 1.98 -1.69 12.36
C PHE A 239 1.11 -0.58 11.77
N VAL A 240 1.12 -0.42 10.45
CA VAL A 240 0.27 0.56 9.76
C VAL A 240 -0.90 -0.20 9.14
N LEU A 241 -2.11 0.28 9.42
CA LEU A 241 -3.35 -0.29 8.92
C LEU A 241 -4.04 0.75 8.03
N PHE A 242 -4.19 0.43 6.76
CA PHE A 242 -4.97 1.24 5.83
C PHE A 242 -6.42 0.77 5.83
N VAL A 243 -7.34 1.66 6.11
CA VAL A 243 -8.77 1.34 6.21
C VAL A 243 -9.63 2.32 5.42
N PRO A 244 -10.74 1.88 4.82
CA PRO A 244 -11.70 2.79 4.21
C PRO A 244 -12.39 3.63 5.29
N THR A 245 -12.85 4.83 4.92
CA THR A 245 -13.50 5.79 5.81
C THR A 245 -14.66 5.18 6.62
N GLN A 246 -15.42 4.28 6.00
CA GLN A 246 -16.54 3.62 6.68
C GLN A 246 -16.07 2.72 7.83
N ALA A 247 -15.01 1.92 7.61
CA ALA A 247 -14.42 1.08 8.64
C ALA A 247 -13.79 1.93 9.76
N PHE A 248 -13.09 3.02 9.39
CA PHE A 248 -12.53 3.96 10.37
C PHE A 248 -13.60 4.57 11.28
N ASN A 249 -14.73 4.99 10.72
CA ASN A 249 -15.85 5.52 11.50
C ASN A 249 -16.42 4.49 12.49
N LYS A 250 -16.45 3.21 12.11
CA LYS A 250 -16.85 2.12 13.01
C LYS A 250 -15.84 1.92 14.14
N ILE A 251 -14.56 1.89 13.81
CA ILE A 251 -13.47 1.80 14.80
C ILE A 251 -13.54 2.97 15.79
N LYS A 252 -13.72 4.20 15.30
CA LYS A 252 -13.85 5.40 16.13
C LYS A 252 -15.09 5.38 17.02
N ALA A 253 -16.14 4.69 16.61
CA ALA A 253 -17.37 4.54 17.37
C ALA A 253 -17.31 3.47 18.46
N ASP A 254 -16.29 2.59 18.44
CA ASP A 254 -16.08 1.49 19.38
C ASP A 254 -15.96 2.01 20.81
N PRO A 255 -16.71 1.43 21.79
CA PRO A 255 -16.68 1.83 23.20
C PRO A 255 -15.30 1.69 23.86
N ASP A 256 -14.58 0.61 23.56
CA ASP A 256 -13.26 0.33 24.15
C ASP A 256 -12.23 1.35 23.69
N ILE A 257 -12.25 1.69 22.40
CA ILE A 257 -11.38 2.72 21.85
C ILE A 257 -11.72 4.10 22.43
N LYS A 258 -13.00 4.40 22.58
CA LYS A 258 -13.43 5.65 23.21
C LYS A 258 -12.99 5.73 24.68
N ALA A 259 -13.13 4.65 25.44
CA ALA A 259 -12.71 4.58 26.83
C ALA A 259 -11.19 4.79 26.94
N PHE A 260 -10.41 4.03 26.17
CA PHE A 260 -8.95 4.15 26.14
C PHE A 260 -8.49 5.56 25.80
N ASN A 261 -9.11 6.16 24.81
CA ASN A 261 -8.76 7.51 24.39
C ASN A 261 -9.14 8.56 25.45
N LYS A 262 -10.25 8.37 26.15
CA LYS A 262 -10.66 9.23 27.25
C LYS A 262 -9.65 9.18 28.41
N ASP A 263 -9.08 8.02 28.67
CA ASP A 263 -8.13 7.81 29.76
C ASP A 263 -6.69 8.23 29.38
N SER A 264 -6.34 8.16 28.09
CA SER A 264 -5.01 8.49 27.56
C SER A 264 -4.85 9.96 27.11
N ILE A 265 -5.90 10.77 27.19
CA ILE A 265 -5.87 12.17 26.80
C ILE A 265 -4.97 12.93 27.78
N ASP A 266 -3.74 13.18 27.37
CA ASP A 266 -2.96 14.29 27.87
C ASP A 266 -3.68 15.60 27.46
N ARG A 267 -3.93 16.49 28.40
CA ARG A 267 -4.84 17.63 28.24
C ARG A 267 -4.32 18.74 27.29
N SER A 268 -3.23 18.51 26.60
CA SER A 268 -2.70 19.44 25.60
C SER A 268 -3.18 19.05 24.20
N VAL A 269 -3.83 19.98 23.52
CA VAL A 269 -4.35 19.81 22.14
C VAL A 269 -3.24 19.49 21.14
N GLU A 270 -2.01 19.94 21.39
CA GLU A 270 -0.86 19.77 20.48
C GLU A 270 -0.27 18.35 20.46
N SER A 271 -0.43 17.59 21.52
CA SER A 271 0.10 16.23 21.63
C SER A 271 -0.95 15.13 21.46
N ASN A 272 -2.22 15.52 21.22
CA ASN A 272 -3.31 14.57 21.10
C ASN A 272 -3.42 14.02 19.66
N PRO A 273 -3.21 12.72 19.42
CA PRO A 273 -3.31 12.10 18.08
C PRO A 273 -4.67 12.29 17.41
N TYR A 274 -5.74 12.56 18.17
CA TYR A 274 -7.08 12.83 17.65
C TYR A 274 -7.20 14.10 16.83
N PHE A 275 -6.35 15.07 17.06
CA PHE A 275 -6.37 16.36 16.37
C PHE A 275 -5.33 16.46 15.26
N GLN A 276 -4.48 15.46 15.09
CA GLN A 276 -3.44 15.42 14.07
C GLN A 276 -3.89 14.67 12.80
N GLY A 277 -4.96 15.12 12.17
CA GLY A 277 -5.22 14.77 10.78
C GLY A 277 -5.81 13.39 10.48
N GLY A 278 -6.50 12.74 11.41
CA GLY A 278 -7.29 11.52 11.09
C GLY A 278 -6.60 10.20 11.34
N ASP A 279 -5.43 10.20 11.95
CA ASP A 279 -4.75 8.98 12.37
C ASP A 279 -5.21 8.55 13.76
N LEU A 280 -5.48 7.26 13.94
CA LEU A 280 -5.82 6.66 15.21
C LEU A 280 -4.73 5.68 15.62
N ILE A 281 -4.30 5.75 16.87
CA ILE A 281 -3.33 4.81 17.44
C ILE A 281 -4.08 3.88 18.39
N TRP A 282 -3.98 2.57 18.15
CA TRP A 282 -4.50 1.53 19.02
C TRP A 282 -3.51 0.38 19.10
N ASP A 283 -3.15 -0.04 20.31
CA ASP A 283 -2.29 -1.21 20.57
C ASP A 283 -1.03 -1.26 19.66
N LEU A 284 -0.28 -0.15 19.57
CA LEU A 284 0.88 0.02 18.65
C LEU A 284 0.55 -0.18 17.17
N SER A 285 -0.70 -0.01 16.78
CA SER A 285 -1.11 0.03 15.38
C SER A 285 -1.51 1.46 15.02
N LEU A 286 -0.88 2.01 13.99
CA LEU A 286 -1.24 3.29 13.39
C LEU A 286 -2.31 3.02 12.33
N ILE A 287 -3.49 3.57 12.53
CA ILE A 287 -4.64 3.39 11.63
C ILE A 287 -4.75 4.65 10.79
N HIS A 288 -4.55 4.49 9.49
CA HIS A 288 -4.61 5.58 8.51
C HIS A 288 -5.79 5.41 7.56
N ILE A 289 -6.43 6.53 7.21
CA ILE A 289 -7.55 6.58 6.28
C ILE A 289 -7.04 6.74 4.84
#